data_0c8df924d6ea2b7293470c18a6cbcd84
#
_entry.id   0c8df924d6ea2b7293470c18a6cbcd84
#
_cell.length_a   1.000
_cell.length_b   1.000
_cell.length_c   1.000
_cell.angle_alpha   90.00
_cell.angle_beta   90.00
_cell.angle_gamma   90.00
#
_symmetry.space_group_name_H-M   'P 1'
#
loop_
_entity.id
_entity.type
_entity.pdbx_description
1 polymer ?
#
loop_
_entity_poly.entity_id
_entity_poly.type
_entity_poly.pdbx_seq_one_letter_code
_entity_poly.pdbx_strand_id
1 'polypeptide(L)'
;MKPYRIKHVPTGLYYKPGEVNLTKNGKVYTTGVNAFSYFTRGYIPVSARANSKLHTSTKGVIQWEPTAYYPSRVSARIPIEQFIKEEI
;
A
#
# COMPACT_ATOMS: atom_id res chain seq x y z
N MET A 1 9.51 -1.51 22.01
CA MET A 1 8.99 -2.08 20.75
C MET A 1 9.91 -1.73 19.60
N LYS A 2 10.18 -2.68 18.74
CA LYS A 2 11.05 -2.44 17.58
C LYS A 2 10.29 -1.71 16.48
N PRO A 3 10.92 -0.75 15.80
CA PRO A 3 10.30 -0.10 14.65
C PRO A 3 10.07 -1.09 13.52
N TYR A 4 9.06 -0.85 12.71
CA TYR A 4 8.70 -1.72 11.60
C TYR A 4 8.09 -0.94 10.45
N ARG A 5 8.07 -1.59 9.27
CA ARG A 5 7.36 -1.14 8.08
C ARG A 5 6.32 -2.18 7.69
N ILE A 6 5.34 -1.77 6.93
CA ILE A 6 4.34 -2.68 6.36
C ILE A 6 4.73 -2.95 4.91
N LYS A 7 5.16 -4.16 4.62
CA LYS A 7 5.66 -4.55 3.30
C LYS A 7 4.59 -5.27 2.49
N HIS A 8 4.41 -4.85 1.25
CA HIS A 8 3.62 -5.58 0.28
C HIS A 8 4.53 -6.61 -0.38
N VAL A 9 4.35 -7.88 -0.02
CA VAL A 9 5.27 -8.95 -0.39
C VAL A 9 5.40 -9.13 -1.90
N PRO A 10 4.29 -9.17 -2.67
CA PRO A 10 4.40 -9.39 -4.13
C PRO A 10 5.20 -8.33 -4.89
N THR A 11 5.18 -7.07 -4.44
CA THR A 11 5.90 -5.99 -5.10
C THR A 11 7.21 -5.63 -4.43
N GLY A 12 7.37 -6.00 -3.16
CA GLY A 12 8.51 -5.56 -2.36
C GLY A 12 8.44 -4.11 -1.91
N LEU A 13 7.34 -3.42 -2.18
CA LEU A 13 7.16 -2.03 -1.78
C LEU A 13 6.55 -1.93 -0.39
N TYR A 14 6.66 -0.75 0.22
CA TYR A 14 6.20 -0.52 1.58
C TYR A 14 5.04 0.47 1.61
N TYR A 15 4.08 0.21 2.48
CA TYR A 15 2.92 1.08 2.64
C TYR A 15 3.30 2.41 3.28
N LYS A 16 2.73 3.48 2.75
CA LYS A 16 2.87 4.84 3.29
C LYS A 16 1.54 5.56 3.13
N PRO A 17 0.92 6.06 4.21
CA PRO A 17 -0.27 6.90 4.08
C PRO A 17 0.03 8.15 3.27
N GLY A 18 -0.88 8.55 2.38
CA GLY A 18 -0.71 9.74 1.56
C GLY A 18 -1.18 9.53 0.13
N GLU A 19 -0.71 10.37 -0.78
CA GLU A 19 -1.09 10.31 -2.19
C GLU A 19 -0.54 9.09 -2.92
N VAL A 20 0.67 8.68 -2.56
CA VAL A 20 1.31 7.49 -3.11
C VAL A 20 1.49 6.51 -1.97
N ASN A 21 0.69 5.46 -1.98
CA ASN A 21 0.59 4.55 -0.84
C ASN A 21 1.62 3.42 -0.82
N LEU A 22 2.26 3.13 -1.92
CA LEU A 22 3.32 2.12 -1.99
C LEU A 22 4.60 2.79 -2.48
N THR A 23 5.64 2.76 -1.65
CA THR A 23 6.92 3.41 -1.94
C THR A 23 8.08 2.48 -1.60
N LYS A 24 9.27 2.85 -2.04
CA LYS A 24 10.50 2.11 -1.74
C LYS A 24 10.80 2.04 -0.24
N ASN A 25 10.51 3.12 0.49
CA ASN A 25 10.87 3.22 1.90
C ASN A 25 9.67 3.09 2.83
N GLY A 26 8.48 3.49 2.38
CA GLY A 26 7.28 3.43 3.18
C GLY A 26 7.32 4.33 4.41
N LYS A 27 6.49 3.99 5.38
CA LYS A 27 6.44 4.67 6.67
C LYS A 27 6.99 3.75 7.75
N VAL A 28 7.84 4.27 8.63
CA VAL A 28 8.33 3.57 9.80
C VAL A 28 7.34 3.80 10.94
N TYR A 29 6.84 2.70 11.50
CA TYR A 29 5.95 2.74 12.67
C TYR A 29 6.76 2.42 13.91
N THR A 30 6.63 3.27 14.94
CA THR A 30 7.39 3.15 16.17
C THR A 30 6.53 2.98 17.41
N THR A 31 5.20 3.00 17.24
CA THR A 31 4.25 2.90 18.36
C THR A 31 3.84 1.46 18.61
N GLY A 32 3.32 1.19 19.80
CA GLY A 32 2.83 -0.12 20.17
C GLY A 32 1.54 -0.54 19.46
N VAL A 33 0.94 0.35 18.67
CA VAL A 33 -0.30 0.04 17.96
C VAL A 33 0.04 -0.78 16.73
N ASN A 34 -0.61 -1.93 16.59
CA ASN A 34 -0.50 -2.73 15.38
C ASN A 34 -1.09 -1.94 14.21
N ALA A 35 -0.27 -1.64 13.21
CA ALA A 35 -0.73 -0.89 12.05
C ALA A 35 -1.89 -1.57 11.33
N PHE A 36 -1.94 -2.91 11.34
CA PHE A 36 -3.04 -3.65 10.75
C PHE A 36 -4.37 -3.48 11.48
N SER A 37 -4.36 -2.99 12.72
CA SER A 37 -5.61 -2.75 13.45
C SER A 37 -6.48 -1.66 12.83
N TYR A 38 -5.88 -0.80 12.00
CA TYR A 38 -6.63 0.21 11.27
C TYR A 38 -7.35 -0.35 10.04
N PHE A 39 -6.99 -1.54 9.61
CA PHE A 39 -7.52 -2.14 8.38
C PHE A 39 -8.47 -3.29 8.73
N THR A 40 -9.62 -2.93 9.31
CA THR A 40 -10.60 -3.91 9.78
C THR A 40 -11.40 -4.56 8.64
N ARG A 41 -11.25 -4.06 7.41
CA ARG A 41 -12.03 -4.53 6.26
C ARG A 41 -11.38 -5.71 5.53
N GLY A 42 -10.22 -6.18 5.98
CA GLY A 42 -9.52 -7.28 5.32
C GLY A 42 -8.69 -6.89 4.11
N TYR A 43 -8.59 -5.60 3.80
CA TYR A 43 -7.78 -5.07 2.71
C TYR A 43 -7.17 -3.72 3.07
N ILE A 44 -6.10 -3.37 2.34
CA ILE A 44 -5.51 -2.04 2.46
C ILE A 44 -5.81 -1.29 1.16
N PRO A 45 -6.55 -0.16 1.23
CA PRO A 45 -6.79 0.66 0.05
C PRO A 45 -5.53 1.43 -0.33
N VAL A 46 -5.20 1.41 -1.61
CA VAL A 46 -4.05 2.15 -2.15
C VAL A 46 -4.50 2.93 -3.37
N SER A 47 -3.79 4.02 -3.68
CA SER A 47 -4.07 4.82 -4.85
C SER A 47 -2.78 5.28 -5.51
N ALA A 48 -2.87 5.61 -6.79
CA ALA A 48 -1.74 6.11 -7.57
C ALA A 48 -2.27 6.97 -8.71
N ARG A 49 -1.39 7.74 -9.33
CA ARG A 49 -1.73 8.44 -10.58
C ARG A 49 -1.78 7.44 -11.72
N ALA A 50 -2.77 7.59 -12.58
CA ALA A 50 -2.87 6.77 -13.79
C ALA A 50 -1.62 6.97 -14.65
N ASN A 51 -1.06 5.88 -15.15
CA ASN A 51 0.15 5.86 -15.97
C ASN A 51 1.42 6.32 -15.24
N SER A 52 1.38 6.40 -13.91
CA SER A 52 2.57 6.65 -13.11
C SER A 52 3.49 5.42 -13.09
N LYS A 53 4.72 5.61 -12.63
CA LYS A 53 5.66 4.50 -12.49
C LYS A 53 5.10 3.39 -11.59
N LEU A 54 4.46 3.76 -10.48
CA LEU A 54 3.84 2.80 -9.59
C LEU A 54 2.74 2.01 -10.30
N HIS A 55 1.84 2.70 -10.99
CA HIS A 55 0.73 2.06 -11.71
C HIS A 55 1.26 1.11 -12.79
N THR A 56 2.16 1.59 -13.64
CA THR A 56 2.63 0.80 -14.78
C THR A 56 3.52 -0.38 -14.37
N SER A 57 4.33 -0.22 -13.32
CA SER A 57 5.22 -1.29 -12.89
C SER A 57 4.53 -2.40 -12.11
N THR A 58 3.33 -2.14 -11.59
CA THR A 58 2.59 -3.09 -10.76
C THR A 58 1.33 -3.66 -11.41
N LYS A 59 1.06 -3.33 -12.67
CA LYS A 59 -0.16 -3.77 -13.38
C LYS A 59 -0.37 -5.28 -13.37
N GLY A 60 0.70 -6.06 -13.41
CA GLY A 60 0.62 -7.51 -13.41
C GLY A 60 0.41 -8.13 -12.04
N VAL A 61 0.47 -7.34 -10.97
CA VAL A 61 0.40 -7.81 -9.59
C VAL A 61 -0.78 -7.20 -8.85
N ILE A 62 -1.03 -5.92 -9.06
CA ILE A 62 -2.10 -5.17 -8.39
C ILE A 62 -3.22 -4.91 -9.38
N GLN A 63 -4.45 -5.22 -8.99
CA GLN A 63 -5.63 -4.94 -9.81
C GLN A 63 -6.08 -3.50 -9.63
N TRP A 64 -5.51 -2.61 -10.43
CA TRP A 64 -5.85 -1.20 -10.41
C TRP A 64 -7.16 -0.95 -11.13
N GLU A 65 -8.00 -0.09 -10.55
CA GLU A 65 -9.27 0.32 -11.13
C GLU A 65 -9.33 1.84 -11.23
N PRO A 66 -9.97 2.39 -12.30
CA PRO A 66 -10.15 3.83 -12.39
C PRO A 66 -11.10 4.32 -11.31
N THR A 67 -10.86 5.53 -10.80
CA THR A 67 -11.77 6.14 -9.83
C THR A 67 -12.85 6.94 -10.56
N ALA A 68 -14.07 6.96 -10.00
CA ALA A 68 -15.21 7.60 -10.63
C ALA A 68 -15.08 9.13 -10.72
N TYR A 69 -14.47 9.75 -9.71
CA TYR A 69 -14.39 11.21 -9.60
C TYR A 69 -13.05 11.79 -10.06
N TYR A 70 -12.02 10.96 -10.22
CA TYR A 70 -10.68 11.42 -10.57
C TYR A 70 -10.11 10.52 -11.66
N PRO A 71 -10.41 10.82 -12.93
CA PRO A 71 -9.97 9.95 -14.04
C PRO A 71 -8.44 9.86 -14.17
N SER A 72 -7.71 10.81 -13.59
CA SER A 72 -6.25 10.76 -13.56
C SER A 72 -5.69 9.87 -12.45
N ARG A 73 -6.55 9.24 -11.65
CA ARG A 73 -6.11 8.38 -10.54
C ARG A 73 -6.69 6.98 -10.67
N VAL A 74 -5.94 6.03 -10.16
CA VAL A 74 -6.37 4.63 -10.05
C VAL A 74 -6.31 4.21 -8.59
N SER A 75 -7.14 3.25 -8.23
CA SER A 75 -7.17 2.73 -6.86
C SER A 75 -7.21 1.21 -6.88
N ALA A 76 -6.83 0.60 -5.76
CA ALA A 76 -6.89 -0.84 -5.60
C ALA A 76 -7.17 -1.17 -4.14
N ARG A 77 -7.81 -2.33 -3.92
CA ARG A 77 -8.02 -2.90 -2.60
C ARG A 77 -7.15 -4.15 -2.51
N ILE A 78 -6.03 -4.04 -1.83
CA ILE A 78 -5.08 -5.14 -1.76
C ILE A 78 -5.40 -5.98 -0.52
N PRO A 79 -5.61 -7.31 -0.68
CA PRO A 79 -5.88 -8.18 0.47
C PRO A 79 -4.79 -8.04 1.53
N ILE A 80 -5.21 -7.96 2.80
CA ILE A 80 -4.27 -7.76 3.90
C ILE A 80 -3.27 -8.91 4.03
N GLU A 81 -3.61 -10.09 3.54
CA GLU A 81 -2.75 -11.26 3.55
C GLU A 81 -1.49 -11.08 2.70
N GLN A 82 -1.50 -10.10 1.79
CA GLN A 82 -0.34 -9.81 0.95
C GLN A 82 0.69 -8.90 1.66
N PHE A 83 0.37 -8.43 2.85
CA PHE A 83 1.24 -7.55 3.62
C PHE A 83 1.83 -8.29 4.81
N ILE A 84 3.06 -7.91 5.16
CA ILE A 84 3.70 -8.37 6.39
C ILE A 84 4.27 -7.19 7.15
N LYS A 85 4.42 -7.39 8.44
CA LYS A 85 5.10 -6.46 9.33
C LYS A 85 6.59 -6.82 9.30
N GLU A 86 7.40 -5.95 8.72
CA GLU A 86 8.85 -6.16 8.63
C GLU A 86 9.57 -5.28 9.64
N GLU A 87 10.21 -5.90 10.62
CA GLU A 87 10.99 -5.18 11.62
C GLU A 87 12.28 -4.62 11.01
N ILE A 88 12.63 -3.44 11.46
CA ILE A 88 13.86 -2.76 11.00
C ILE A 88 15.03 -3.14 11.89
#